data_0590e1306bd27eb79b617878bb5ff088
#
_entry.id   0590e1306bd27eb79b617878bb5ff088
#
_cell.length_a   1.000
_cell.length_b   1.000
_cell.length_c   1.000
_cell.angle_alpha   90.00
_cell.angle_beta   90.00
_cell.angle_gamma   90.00
#
_symmetry.space_group_name_H-M   'P 1'
#
loop_
_entity.id
_entity.type
_entity.pdbx_description
1 polymer ?
#
loop_
_entity_poly.entity_id
_entity_poly.type
_entity_poly.pdbx_seq_one_letter_code
_entity_poly.pdbx_strand_id
1 'polypeptide(L)'
;MAKIKIKKAAPVQAIGKKVSKTVKVPTVKIKKPNIKFQKPDIKKISSSKGFKTFLTVLGVIVVFILIDLFVQYLNNGYSAAVVEGKRIPRSEYIKELETAYGATVVDQLIDEEIIKIEAEKAGVEATDEEVNKQLETLIESVGGKETYETVLQQNNIDEEELKDQIRLSILANKVLGPTVEYTDDDLKSFFNQYSAQLFPTETEALEEGEKLDYEQYKDQVEQRYIEQKVYENEGAWLEDLRSKYKIQNNVTNKPKYGVLSATINIVKNLFNEANSNEIEDTQPTESE
;
A
#
# COMPACT_ATOMS: atom_id res chain seq x y z
N MET A 1 -25.73 -12.95 22.43
CA MET A 1 -25.82 -11.63 21.77
C MET A 1 -25.79 -10.53 22.82
N ALA A 2 -24.62 -10.06 23.17
CA ALA A 2 -24.42 -8.96 24.12
C ALA A 2 -24.34 -7.64 23.36
N LYS A 3 -25.28 -6.73 23.62
CA LYS A 3 -25.31 -5.39 23.00
C LYS A 3 -24.33 -4.48 23.75
N ILE A 4 -23.30 -4.05 23.04
CA ILE A 4 -22.34 -3.06 23.55
C ILE A 4 -23.04 -1.69 23.59
N LYS A 5 -23.13 -1.10 24.79
CA LYS A 5 -23.61 0.28 25.01
C LYS A 5 -22.45 1.26 24.83
N ILE A 6 -22.43 1.96 23.71
CA ILE A 6 -21.54 3.09 23.51
C ILE A 6 -22.05 4.28 24.35
N LYS A 7 -21.25 4.75 25.30
CA LYS A 7 -21.51 5.99 26.03
C LYS A 7 -21.31 7.20 25.12
N LYS A 8 -22.39 7.91 24.81
CA LYS A 8 -22.34 9.21 24.12
C LYS A 8 -21.63 10.24 25.01
N ALA A 9 -20.60 10.85 24.44
CA ALA A 9 -19.97 12.05 25.02
C ALA A 9 -20.96 13.23 25.02
N ALA A 10 -20.93 14.01 26.11
CA ALA A 10 -21.80 15.14 26.35
C ALA A 10 -21.46 16.31 25.40
N PRO A 11 -22.46 17.14 25.00
CA PRO A 11 -22.22 18.27 24.14
C PRO A 11 -21.55 19.43 24.89
N VAL A 12 -20.47 19.96 24.33
CA VAL A 12 -19.81 21.18 24.79
C VAL A 12 -20.72 22.37 24.49
N GLN A 13 -21.10 23.10 25.56
CA GLN A 13 -21.91 24.31 25.49
C GLN A 13 -21.17 25.45 24.79
N ALA A 14 -21.83 26.04 23.81
CA ALA A 14 -21.39 27.25 23.14
C ALA A 14 -21.46 28.47 24.12
N ILE A 15 -20.32 29.09 24.40
CA ILE A 15 -20.26 30.39 25.06
C ILE A 15 -20.21 31.46 23.97
N GLY A 16 -21.37 32.02 23.71
CA GLY A 16 -21.47 33.25 22.90
C GLY A 16 -21.04 34.45 23.72
N LYS A 17 -20.02 35.21 23.25
CA LYS A 17 -19.85 36.61 23.59
C LYS A 17 -19.51 37.41 22.35
N LYS A 18 -20.48 38.26 21.95
CA LYS A 18 -20.33 39.35 21.03
C LYS A 18 -19.25 40.30 21.54
N VAL A 19 -18.21 40.55 20.75
CA VAL A 19 -17.43 41.79 20.84
C VAL A 19 -17.25 42.29 19.40
N SER A 20 -18.10 43.22 19.06
CA SER A 20 -17.92 44.12 17.90
C SER A 20 -16.82 45.14 18.28
N LYS A 21 -15.66 45.03 17.67
CA LYS A 21 -14.72 46.12 17.52
C LYS A 21 -14.17 46.11 16.11
N THR A 22 -14.62 47.07 15.35
CA THR A 22 -14.14 47.42 14.02
C THR A 22 -12.66 47.80 14.09
N VAL A 23 -11.76 46.87 13.77
CA VAL A 23 -10.34 47.20 13.60
C VAL A 23 -10.19 47.68 12.18
N LYS A 24 -9.89 49.02 12.05
CA LYS A 24 -9.48 49.60 10.77
C LYS A 24 -8.11 49.05 10.41
N VAL A 25 -8.08 48.12 9.45
CA VAL A 25 -6.83 47.65 8.86
C VAL A 25 -6.22 48.76 8.03
N PRO A 26 -5.00 49.19 8.29
CA PRO A 26 -4.33 50.21 7.45
C PRO A 26 -4.07 49.62 6.07
N THR A 27 -4.58 50.26 5.04
CA THR A 27 -4.34 49.86 3.65
C THR A 27 -2.88 50.15 3.29
N VAL A 28 -2.04 49.17 3.39
CA VAL A 28 -0.66 49.27 2.90
C VAL A 28 -0.71 49.24 1.36
N LYS A 29 -0.44 50.37 0.74
CA LYS A 29 -0.26 50.49 -0.70
C LYS A 29 1.03 49.76 -1.09
N ILE A 30 0.93 48.49 -1.43
CA ILE A 30 2.04 47.72 -2.00
C ILE A 30 2.31 48.29 -3.39
N LYS A 31 3.38 49.06 -3.54
CA LYS A 31 3.91 49.44 -4.86
C LYS A 31 4.30 48.13 -5.57
N LYS A 32 3.56 47.76 -6.63
CA LYS A 32 3.93 46.63 -7.50
C LYS A 32 5.34 46.88 -8.02
N PRO A 33 6.31 45.98 -7.78
CA PRO A 33 7.62 46.11 -8.36
C PRO A 33 7.46 46.03 -9.88
N ASN A 34 8.02 47.02 -10.56
CA ASN A 34 8.04 47.07 -12.03
C ASN A 34 9.14 46.14 -12.50
N ILE A 35 8.85 44.81 -12.49
CA ILE A 35 9.78 43.79 -12.97
C ILE A 35 9.77 43.88 -14.50
N LYS A 36 10.72 44.58 -15.05
CA LYS A 36 10.99 44.55 -16.48
C LYS A 36 11.60 43.19 -16.80
N PHE A 37 10.76 42.26 -17.27
CA PHE A 37 11.24 41.01 -17.89
C PHE A 37 12.07 41.42 -19.13
N GLN A 38 13.37 41.50 -18.97
CA GLN A 38 14.27 41.51 -20.14
C GLN A 38 14.21 40.12 -20.75
N LYS A 39 13.69 40.01 -21.97
CA LYS A 39 13.75 38.77 -22.72
C LYS A 39 15.23 38.36 -22.84
N PRO A 40 15.62 37.16 -22.38
CA PRO A 40 17.00 36.72 -22.52
C PRO A 40 17.39 36.71 -24.00
N ASP A 41 18.54 37.26 -24.30
CA ASP A 41 19.09 37.28 -25.65
C ASP A 41 19.59 35.86 -26.00
N ILE A 42 18.70 35.04 -26.58
CA ILE A 42 18.91 33.64 -26.90
C ILE A 42 20.15 33.44 -27.78
N LYS A 43 20.49 34.43 -28.64
CA LYS A 43 21.69 34.37 -29.49
C LYS A 43 22.98 34.45 -28.67
N LYS A 44 22.99 35.16 -27.55
CA LYS A 44 24.17 35.32 -26.70
C LYS A 44 24.40 34.08 -25.80
N ILE A 45 23.32 33.39 -25.43
CA ILE A 45 23.36 32.13 -24.65
C ILE A 45 23.89 31.00 -25.52
N SER A 46 23.42 30.88 -26.78
CA SER A 46 23.79 29.77 -27.70
C SER A 46 25.25 29.82 -28.16
N SER A 47 25.93 30.98 -28.06
CA SER A 47 27.33 31.17 -28.48
C SER A 47 28.34 30.90 -27.35
N SER A 48 27.92 30.75 -26.08
CA SER A 48 28.84 30.50 -24.97
C SER A 48 29.45 29.09 -25.05
N LYS A 49 30.77 28.99 -24.78
CA LYS A 49 31.44 27.67 -24.71
C LYS A 49 30.75 26.72 -23.74
N GLY A 50 30.28 27.21 -22.59
CA GLY A 50 29.54 26.41 -21.60
C GLY A 50 28.21 25.85 -22.12
N PHE A 51 27.46 26.64 -22.91
CA PHE A 51 26.21 26.15 -23.51
C PHE A 51 26.45 25.05 -24.55
N LYS A 52 27.51 25.20 -25.39
CA LYS A 52 27.89 24.14 -26.34
C LYS A 52 28.31 22.86 -25.64
N THR A 53 29.12 22.97 -24.58
CA THR A 53 29.51 21.80 -23.77
C THR A 53 28.30 21.15 -23.10
N PHE A 54 27.38 21.94 -22.54
CA PHE A 54 26.13 21.43 -21.99
C PHE A 54 25.28 20.68 -23.03
N LEU A 55 25.16 21.25 -24.23
CA LEU A 55 24.40 20.60 -25.34
C LEU A 55 25.08 19.31 -25.79
N THR A 56 26.42 19.26 -25.80
CA THR A 56 27.17 18.04 -26.14
C THR A 56 26.96 16.96 -25.11
N VAL A 57 27.06 17.31 -23.80
CA VAL A 57 26.83 16.36 -22.70
C VAL A 57 25.39 15.86 -22.74
N LEU A 58 24.42 16.74 -22.94
CA LEU A 58 23.01 16.38 -23.07
C LEU A 58 22.80 15.43 -24.27
N GLY A 59 23.44 15.73 -25.42
CA GLY A 59 23.40 14.86 -26.60
C GLY A 59 23.95 13.47 -26.33
N VAL A 60 25.07 13.38 -25.62
CA VAL A 60 25.67 12.08 -25.22
C VAL A 60 24.72 11.30 -24.32
N ILE A 61 24.11 11.97 -23.32
CA ILE A 61 23.12 11.32 -22.43
C ILE A 61 21.93 10.80 -23.24
N VAL A 62 21.40 11.59 -24.18
CA VAL A 62 20.29 11.15 -25.05
C VAL A 62 20.69 9.93 -25.88
N VAL A 63 21.91 9.90 -26.44
CA VAL A 63 22.42 8.76 -27.19
C VAL A 63 22.51 7.50 -26.32
N PHE A 64 23.00 7.62 -25.09
CA PHE A 64 23.04 6.48 -24.15
C PHE A 64 21.64 5.97 -23.83
N ILE A 65 20.68 6.87 -23.58
CA ILE A 65 19.26 6.48 -23.36
C ILE A 65 18.71 5.75 -24.58
N LEU A 66 18.98 6.24 -25.79
CA LEU A 66 18.51 5.60 -27.03
C LEU A 66 19.14 4.21 -27.23
N ILE A 67 20.42 4.04 -26.91
CA ILE A 67 21.12 2.74 -26.96
C ILE A 67 20.48 1.78 -25.95
N ASP A 68 20.23 2.23 -24.72
CA ASP A 68 19.60 1.41 -23.67
C ASP A 68 18.19 0.98 -24.09
N LEU A 69 17.38 1.90 -24.57
CA LEU A 69 16.04 1.63 -25.13
C LEU A 69 16.09 0.63 -26.29
N PHE A 70 17.10 0.75 -27.16
CA PHE A 70 17.28 -0.15 -28.28
C PHE A 70 17.69 -1.57 -27.85
N VAL A 71 18.60 -1.67 -26.86
CA VAL A 71 18.99 -2.96 -26.28
C VAL A 71 17.80 -3.62 -25.58
N GLN A 72 17.02 -2.86 -24.81
CA GLN A 72 15.79 -3.37 -24.17
C GLN A 72 14.76 -3.82 -25.22
N TYR A 73 14.64 -3.09 -26.33
CA TYR A 73 13.77 -3.49 -27.44
C TYR A 73 14.22 -4.81 -28.08
N LEU A 74 15.52 -4.97 -28.35
CA LEU A 74 16.08 -6.22 -28.91
C LEU A 74 15.88 -7.42 -27.97
N ASN A 75 16.03 -7.21 -26.67
CA ASN A 75 15.87 -8.25 -25.66
C ASN A 75 14.40 -8.51 -25.27
N ASN A 76 13.44 -7.97 -26.01
CA ASN A 76 11.99 -8.08 -25.72
C ASN A 76 11.58 -7.52 -24.35
N GLY A 77 12.41 -6.66 -23.71
CA GLY A 77 12.18 -6.11 -22.37
C GLY A 77 10.87 -5.33 -22.20
N TYR A 78 10.27 -4.87 -23.29
CA TYR A 78 8.96 -4.19 -23.29
C TYR A 78 7.77 -5.14 -23.48
N SER A 79 8.01 -6.43 -23.67
CA SER A 79 6.96 -7.43 -23.88
C SER A 79 6.74 -8.24 -22.59
N ALA A 80 5.49 -8.51 -22.26
CA ALA A 80 5.14 -9.46 -21.21
C ALA A 80 5.37 -10.91 -21.68
N ALA A 81 5.10 -11.17 -22.98
CA ALA A 81 5.35 -12.44 -23.61
C ALA A 81 5.54 -12.26 -25.13
N VAL A 82 6.09 -13.29 -25.79
CA VAL A 82 6.18 -13.38 -27.26
C VAL A 82 5.69 -14.75 -27.68
N VAL A 83 4.70 -14.80 -28.57
CA VAL A 83 4.13 -16.04 -29.11
C VAL A 83 4.31 -16.04 -30.62
N GLU A 84 5.10 -16.95 -31.16
CA GLU A 84 5.40 -17.04 -32.61
C GLU A 84 5.80 -15.70 -33.25
N GLY A 85 6.62 -14.91 -32.52
CA GLY A 85 7.07 -13.59 -32.98
C GLY A 85 6.08 -12.44 -32.71
N LYS A 86 4.84 -12.72 -32.31
CA LYS A 86 3.87 -11.70 -31.92
C LYS A 86 4.09 -11.33 -30.45
N ARG A 87 4.29 -10.04 -30.19
CA ARG A 87 4.58 -9.52 -28.86
C ARG A 87 3.29 -9.15 -28.14
N ILE A 88 3.19 -9.56 -26.89
CA ILE A 88 2.20 -9.06 -25.94
C ILE A 88 2.85 -7.90 -25.19
N PRO A 89 2.40 -6.65 -25.37
CA PRO A 89 3.00 -5.50 -24.72
C PRO A 89 2.88 -5.59 -23.19
N ARG A 90 3.93 -5.17 -22.47
CA ARG A 90 3.90 -5.11 -21.00
C ARG A 90 2.80 -4.17 -20.49
N SER A 91 2.49 -3.10 -21.24
CA SER A 91 1.42 -2.16 -20.90
C SER A 91 0.02 -2.80 -20.92
N GLU A 92 -0.21 -3.76 -21.85
CA GLU A 92 -1.44 -4.52 -21.92
C GLU A 92 -1.57 -5.46 -20.70
N TYR A 93 -0.50 -6.20 -20.40
CA TYR A 93 -0.42 -7.04 -19.21
C TYR A 93 -0.69 -6.28 -17.92
N ILE A 94 -0.03 -5.11 -17.72
CA ILE A 94 -0.26 -4.26 -16.54
C ILE A 94 -1.72 -3.77 -16.51
N LYS A 95 -2.28 -3.35 -17.64
CA LYS A 95 -3.67 -2.91 -17.72
C LYS A 95 -4.65 -4.02 -17.30
N GLU A 96 -4.42 -5.25 -17.75
CA GLU A 96 -5.26 -6.38 -17.37
C GLU A 96 -5.13 -6.70 -15.88
N LEU A 97 -3.90 -6.67 -15.32
CA LEU A 97 -3.68 -6.83 -13.87
C LEU A 97 -4.37 -5.72 -13.08
N GLU A 98 -4.23 -4.45 -13.49
CA GLU A 98 -4.86 -3.31 -12.84
C GLU A 98 -6.38 -3.41 -12.90
N THR A 99 -6.92 -3.90 -14.03
CA THR A 99 -8.36 -4.11 -14.21
C THR A 99 -8.89 -5.24 -13.32
N ALA A 100 -8.14 -6.35 -13.22
CA ALA A 100 -8.57 -7.53 -12.48
C ALA A 100 -8.38 -7.39 -10.96
N TYR A 101 -7.27 -6.81 -10.53
CA TYR A 101 -6.83 -6.81 -9.13
C TYR A 101 -6.56 -5.43 -8.54
N GLY A 102 -6.49 -4.39 -9.37
CA GLY A 102 -6.04 -3.06 -8.94
C GLY A 102 -6.85 -2.46 -7.80
N ALA A 103 -8.17 -2.66 -7.77
CA ALA A 103 -9.01 -2.18 -6.67
C ALA A 103 -8.67 -2.89 -5.36
N THR A 104 -8.57 -4.21 -5.38
CA THR A 104 -8.26 -5.02 -4.19
C THR A 104 -6.86 -4.71 -3.65
N VAL A 105 -5.86 -4.66 -4.55
CA VAL A 105 -4.48 -4.38 -4.14
C VAL A 105 -4.34 -2.97 -3.55
N VAL A 106 -4.94 -1.95 -4.17
CA VAL A 106 -4.84 -0.59 -3.64
C VAL A 106 -5.59 -0.43 -2.31
N ASP A 107 -6.70 -1.15 -2.12
CA ASP A 107 -7.43 -1.13 -0.85
C ASP A 107 -6.63 -1.80 0.27
N GLN A 108 -5.94 -2.91 -0.03
CA GLN A 108 -5.00 -3.53 0.90
C GLN A 108 -3.84 -2.58 1.27
N LEU A 109 -3.21 -1.95 0.29
CA LEU A 109 -2.11 -1.00 0.53
C LEU A 109 -2.57 0.23 1.35
N ILE A 110 -3.83 0.64 1.20
CA ILE A 110 -4.44 1.70 2.02
C ILE A 110 -4.55 1.24 3.47
N ASP A 111 -5.02 0.01 3.72
CA ASP A 111 -5.13 -0.54 5.07
C ASP A 111 -3.75 -0.68 5.74
N GLU A 112 -2.77 -1.21 5.04
CA GLU A 112 -1.39 -1.28 5.51
C GLU A 112 -0.83 0.09 5.92
N GLU A 113 -1.10 1.12 5.10
CA GLU A 113 -0.64 2.48 5.39
C GLU A 113 -1.38 3.09 6.59
N ILE A 114 -2.68 2.80 6.75
CA ILE A 114 -3.46 3.22 7.91
C ILE A 114 -2.89 2.58 9.20
N ILE A 115 -2.57 1.28 9.18
CA ILE A 115 -1.94 0.60 10.32
C ILE A 115 -0.62 1.27 10.70
N LYS A 116 0.24 1.57 9.72
CA LYS A 116 1.52 2.26 9.94
C LYS A 116 1.32 3.65 10.55
N ILE A 117 0.37 4.43 10.03
CA ILE A 117 0.04 5.77 10.56
C ILE A 117 -0.48 5.70 12.00
N GLU A 118 -1.35 4.74 12.31
CA GLU A 118 -1.87 4.58 13.68
C GLU A 118 -0.77 4.10 14.65
N ALA A 119 0.13 3.22 14.19
CA ALA A 119 1.29 2.80 14.95
C ALA A 119 2.23 3.97 15.27
N GLU A 120 2.52 4.83 14.27
CA GLU A 120 3.32 6.05 14.47
C GLU A 120 2.65 6.99 15.49
N LYS A 121 1.35 7.20 15.40
CA LYS A 121 0.60 8.03 16.38
C LYS A 121 0.61 7.45 17.78
N ALA A 122 0.56 6.12 17.89
CA ALA A 122 0.64 5.42 19.17
C ALA A 122 2.08 5.36 19.71
N GLY A 123 3.09 5.70 18.90
CA GLY A 123 4.51 5.61 19.26
C GLY A 123 4.98 4.18 19.41
N VAL A 124 4.40 3.22 18.66
CA VAL A 124 4.77 1.81 18.68
C VAL A 124 5.49 1.41 17.40
N GLU A 125 6.44 0.50 17.52
CA GLU A 125 7.23 -0.05 16.43
C GLU A 125 7.21 -1.58 16.47
N ALA A 126 7.34 -2.22 15.34
CA ALA A 126 7.59 -3.65 15.23
C ALA A 126 9.10 -3.84 14.99
N THR A 127 9.80 -4.35 15.99
CA THR A 127 11.24 -4.58 15.90
C THR A 127 11.54 -5.84 15.11
N ASP A 128 12.73 -5.90 14.48
CA ASP A 128 13.18 -7.11 13.76
C ASP A 128 13.27 -8.33 14.69
N GLU A 129 13.55 -8.13 15.99
CA GLU A 129 13.57 -9.19 16.97
C GLU A 129 12.16 -9.79 17.17
N GLU A 130 11.13 -8.97 17.28
CA GLU A 130 9.74 -9.41 17.39
C GLU A 130 9.27 -10.13 16.13
N VAL A 131 9.63 -9.60 14.95
CA VAL A 131 9.32 -10.22 13.65
C VAL A 131 9.97 -11.60 13.54
N ASN A 132 11.25 -11.72 13.87
CA ASN A 132 11.97 -13.00 13.82
C ASN A 132 11.41 -14.00 14.83
N LYS A 133 11.07 -13.56 16.04
CA LYS A 133 10.45 -14.43 17.04
C LYS A 133 9.08 -14.97 16.55
N GLN A 134 8.28 -14.13 15.93
CA GLN A 134 6.97 -14.56 15.41
C GLN A 134 7.14 -15.47 14.19
N LEU A 135 8.15 -15.22 13.36
CA LEU A 135 8.52 -16.11 12.26
C LEU A 135 8.99 -17.48 12.78
N GLU A 136 9.81 -17.53 13.81
CA GLU A 136 10.24 -18.80 14.46
C GLU A 136 9.03 -19.58 14.98
N THR A 137 8.10 -18.91 15.67
CA THR A 137 6.85 -19.53 16.14
C THR A 137 6.03 -20.10 14.97
N LEU A 138 5.95 -19.36 13.86
CA LEU A 138 5.27 -19.84 12.65
C LEU A 138 5.96 -21.07 12.07
N ILE A 139 7.30 -21.06 11.96
CA ILE A 139 8.09 -22.20 11.47
C ILE A 139 7.85 -23.44 12.34
N GLU A 140 7.83 -23.30 13.65
CA GLU A 140 7.53 -24.39 14.57
C GLU A 140 6.10 -24.92 14.39
N SER A 141 5.12 -24.03 14.24
CA SER A 141 3.70 -24.39 14.08
C SER A 141 3.40 -25.17 12.80
N VAL A 142 4.17 -24.94 11.73
CA VAL A 142 4.00 -25.66 10.45
C VAL A 142 4.83 -26.97 10.37
N GLY A 143 5.52 -27.34 11.44
CA GLY A 143 6.30 -28.59 11.52
C GLY A 143 7.78 -28.43 11.20
N GLY A 144 8.32 -27.21 11.37
CA GLY A 144 9.74 -26.91 11.26
C GLY A 144 10.16 -26.36 9.91
N LYS A 145 11.44 -26.03 9.82
CA LYS A 145 12.03 -25.27 8.72
C LYS A 145 11.85 -25.90 7.34
N GLU A 146 11.99 -27.19 7.22
CA GLU A 146 11.88 -27.90 5.93
C GLU A 146 10.46 -27.81 5.37
N THR A 147 9.45 -27.98 6.21
CA THR A 147 8.04 -27.81 5.84
C THR A 147 7.75 -26.38 5.48
N TYR A 148 8.24 -25.41 6.25
CA TYR A 148 8.10 -23.99 5.99
C TYR A 148 8.67 -23.60 4.62
N GLU A 149 9.92 -23.97 4.31
CA GLU A 149 10.54 -23.70 3.00
C GLU A 149 9.74 -24.32 1.84
N THR A 150 9.22 -25.54 2.05
CA THR A 150 8.36 -26.20 1.06
C THR A 150 7.07 -25.44 0.82
N VAL A 151 6.41 -24.94 1.89
CA VAL A 151 5.17 -24.14 1.79
C VAL A 151 5.43 -22.84 1.05
N LEU A 152 6.51 -22.12 1.36
CA LEU A 152 6.88 -20.89 0.64
C LEU A 152 7.06 -21.15 -0.86
N GLN A 153 7.83 -22.20 -1.22
CA GLN A 153 8.09 -22.55 -2.61
C GLN A 153 6.82 -22.95 -3.37
N GLN A 154 5.99 -23.80 -2.78
CA GLN A 154 4.75 -24.27 -3.42
C GLN A 154 3.74 -23.16 -3.67
N ASN A 155 3.69 -22.17 -2.78
CA ASN A 155 2.79 -21.02 -2.88
C ASN A 155 3.43 -19.80 -3.52
N ASN A 156 4.71 -19.88 -3.90
CA ASN A 156 5.50 -18.79 -4.47
C ASN A 156 5.45 -17.52 -3.59
N ILE A 157 5.57 -17.73 -2.27
CA ILE A 157 5.59 -16.65 -1.27
C ILE A 157 7.04 -16.21 -1.06
N ASP A 158 7.29 -14.92 -1.10
CA ASP A 158 8.58 -14.32 -0.73
C ASP A 158 8.68 -14.18 0.79
N GLU A 159 9.82 -14.58 1.36
CA GLU A 159 10.03 -14.53 2.83
C GLU A 159 10.02 -13.10 3.36
N GLU A 160 10.52 -12.13 2.59
CA GLU A 160 10.52 -10.72 3.02
C GLU A 160 9.08 -10.14 3.00
N GLU A 161 8.27 -10.53 2.02
CA GLU A 161 6.85 -10.18 2.00
C GLU A 161 6.11 -10.76 3.22
N LEU A 162 6.39 -12.01 3.58
CA LEU A 162 5.85 -12.63 4.79
C LEU A 162 6.28 -11.89 6.07
N LYS A 163 7.56 -11.49 6.17
CA LYS A 163 8.06 -10.69 7.29
C LYS A 163 7.37 -9.33 7.37
N ASP A 164 7.07 -8.70 6.22
CA ASP A 164 6.33 -7.45 6.20
C ASP A 164 4.88 -7.63 6.67
N GLN A 165 4.22 -8.73 6.33
CA GLN A 165 2.90 -9.07 6.87
C GLN A 165 2.94 -9.32 8.38
N ILE A 166 3.95 -10.04 8.88
CA ILE A 166 4.18 -10.23 10.32
C ILE A 166 4.38 -8.88 11.00
N ARG A 167 5.17 -7.99 10.42
CA ARG A 167 5.41 -6.64 10.96
C ARG A 167 4.11 -5.85 11.09
N LEU A 168 3.26 -5.87 10.08
CA LEU A 168 1.94 -5.23 10.11
C LEU A 168 1.04 -5.83 11.20
N SER A 169 1.01 -7.14 11.33
CA SER A 169 0.26 -7.82 12.40
C SER A 169 0.74 -7.41 13.80
N ILE A 170 2.06 -7.32 14.01
CA ILE A 170 2.63 -6.83 15.28
C ILE A 170 2.19 -5.39 15.55
N LEU A 171 2.22 -4.51 14.55
CA LEU A 171 1.78 -3.13 14.68
C LEU A 171 0.30 -3.04 15.03
N ALA A 172 -0.56 -3.78 14.32
CA ALA A 172 -2.00 -3.84 14.60
C ALA A 172 -2.26 -4.33 16.04
N ASN A 173 -1.57 -5.39 16.48
CA ASN A 173 -1.66 -5.89 17.85
C ASN A 173 -1.22 -4.86 18.90
N LYS A 174 -0.15 -4.12 18.65
CA LYS A 174 0.33 -3.08 19.58
C LYS A 174 -0.60 -1.87 19.66
N VAL A 175 -1.31 -1.55 18.58
CA VAL A 175 -2.28 -0.44 18.54
C VAL A 175 -3.63 -0.86 19.13
N LEU A 176 -4.17 -1.98 18.69
CA LEU A 176 -5.51 -2.44 19.07
C LEU A 176 -5.52 -3.23 20.38
N GLY A 177 -4.47 -4.01 20.68
CA GLY A 177 -4.39 -4.86 21.85
C GLY A 177 -4.76 -4.16 23.16
N PRO A 178 -4.24 -2.95 23.44
CA PRO A 178 -4.58 -2.19 24.64
C PRO A 178 -6.06 -1.78 24.72
N THR A 179 -6.82 -1.86 23.65
CA THR A 179 -8.26 -1.53 23.60
C THR A 179 -9.17 -2.74 23.83
N VAL A 180 -8.59 -3.94 23.85
CA VAL A 180 -9.33 -5.18 24.08
C VAL A 180 -9.70 -5.28 25.55
N GLU A 181 -10.99 -5.28 25.84
CA GLU A 181 -11.52 -5.50 27.20
C GLU A 181 -11.81 -6.99 27.39
N TYR A 182 -11.37 -7.55 28.51
CA TYR A 182 -11.61 -8.94 28.88
C TYR A 182 -11.64 -9.10 30.42
N THR A 183 -12.19 -10.23 30.86
CA THR A 183 -12.20 -10.67 32.25
C THR A 183 -11.38 -11.96 32.38
N ASP A 184 -11.01 -12.31 33.61
CA ASP A 184 -10.34 -13.60 33.87
C ASP A 184 -11.24 -14.82 33.50
N ASP A 185 -12.56 -14.66 33.59
CA ASP A 185 -13.51 -15.70 33.15
C ASP A 185 -13.51 -15.86 31.62
N ASP A 186 -13.29 -14.79 30.86
CA ASP A 186 -13.14 -14.86 29.41
C ASP A 186 -11.87 -15.61 29.03
N LEU A 187 -10.76 -15.34 29.70
CA LEU A 187 -9.48 -16.04 29.50
C LEU A 187 -9.58 -17.52 29.85
N LYS A 188 -10.22 -17.85 31.00
CA LYS A 188 -10.45 -19.26 31.39
C LYS A 188 -11.35 -19.98 30.38
N SER A 189 -12.38 -19.32 29.89
CA SER A 189 -13.28 -19.89 28.89
C SER A 189 -12.53 -20.17 27.60
N PHE A 190 -11.70 -19.25 27.16
CA PHE A 190 -10.84 -19.37 25.98
C PHE A 190 -9.82 -20.49 26.15
N PHE A 191 -9.15 -20.56 27.29
CA PHE A 191 -8.23 -21.65 27.61
C PHE A 191 -8.92 -23.02 27.58
N ASN A 192 -10.06 -23.16 28.23
CA ASN A 192 -10.82 -24.42 28.25
C ASN A 192 -11.25 -24.85 26.83
N GLN A 193 -11.50 -23.91 25.96
CA GLN A 193 -11.93 -24.19 24.58
C GLN A 193 -10.76 -24.54 23.67
N TYR A 194 -9.61 -23.88 23.82
CA TYR A 194 -8.53 -23.90 22.84
C TYR A 194 -7.20 -24.44 23.37
N SER A 195 -7.11 -24.89 24.63
CA SER A 195 -5.84 -25.32 25.26
C SER A 195 -5.09 -26.38 24.44
N ALA A 196 -5.80 -27.37 23.88
CA ALA A 196 -5.18 -28.41 23.04
C ALA A 196 -4.60 -27.86 21.72
N GLN A 197 -5.13 -26.75 21.21
CA GLN A 197 -4.62 -26.10 20.00
C GLN A 197 -3.50 -25.12 20.31
N LEU A 198 -3.58 -24.45 21.46
CA LEU A 198 -2.59 -23.49 21.89
C LEU A 198 -1.32 -24.15 22.44
N PHE A 199 -1.47 -25.30 23.07
CA PHE A 199 -0.42 -26.04 23.77
C PHE A 199 -0.46 -27.53 23.39
N PRO A 200 -0.24 -27.88 22.10
CA PRO A 200 -0.38 -29.25 21.62
C PRO A 200 0.61 -30.21 22.30
N THR A 201 1.89 -29.78 22.41
CA THR A 201 2.95 -30.60 23.01
C THR A 201 2.67 -30.92 24.47
N GLU A 202 2.25 -29.92 25.23
CA GLU A 202 1.93 -30.05 26.65
C GLU A 202 0.67 -30.89 26.83
N THR A 203 -0.31 -30.74 25.93
CA THR A 203 -1.54 -31.53 25.97
C THR A 203 -1.29 -32.99 25.64
N GLU A 204 -0.41 -33.29 24.67
CA GLU A 204 -0.02 -34.66 24.32
C GLU A 204 0.79 -35.35 25.42
N ALA A 205 1.48 -34.61 26.27
CA ALA A 205 2.25 -35.13 27.38
C ALA A 205 1.42 -35.47 28.64
N LEU A 206 0.12 -35.11 28.66
CA LEU A 206 -0.76 -35.36 29.81
C LEU A 206 -1.16 -36.86 29.89
N GLU A 207 -1.30 -37.37 31.09
CA GLU A 207 -1.90 -38.67 31.34
C GLU A 207 -3.43 -38.65 31.14
N GLU A 208 -4.04 -39.79 30.95
CA GLU A 208 -5.49 -39.88 30.72
C GLU A 208 -6.29 -39.29 31.87
N GLY A 209 -7.02 -38.21 31.59
CA GLY A 209 -7.86 -37.50 32.57
C GLY A 209 -7.21 -36.27 33.20
N GLU A 210 -5.95 -36.01 32.93
CA GLU A 210 -5.29 -34.78 33.36
C GLU A 210 -5.66 -33.58 32.44
N LYS A 211 -5.53 -32.39 32.99
CA LYS A 211 -5.75 -31.12 32.27
C LYS A 211 -4.60 -30.19 32.54
N LEU A 212 -4.30 -29.35 31.57
CA LEU A 212 -3.36 -28.26 31.79
C LEU A 212 -3.88 -27.30 32.90
N ASP A 213 -2.95 -26.79 33.68
CA ASP A 213 -3.27 -25.80 34.71
C ASP A 213 -3.24 -24.39 34.09
N TYR A 214 -4.40 -23.74 34.05
CA TYR A 214 -4.57 -22.38 33.51
C TYR A 214 -3.59 -21.36 34.09
N GLU A 215 -3.31 -21.43 35.40
CA GLU A 215 -2.45 -20.45 36.08
C GLU A 215 -1.00 -20.49 35.57
N GLN A 216 -0.53 -21.63 35.03
CA GLN A 216 0.80 -21.75 34.45
C GLN A 216 0.91 -21.10 33.07
N TYR A 217 -0.20 -21.01 32.34
CA TYR A 217 -0.25 -20.52 30.98
C TYR A 217 -0.96 -19.18 30.84
N LYS A 218 -1.37 -18.58 31.93
CA LYS A 218 -2.24 -17.39 31.98
C LYS A 218 -1.73 -16.26 31.07
N ASP A 219 -0.46 -15.90 31.19
CA ASP A 219 0.13 -14.80 30.40
C ASP A 219 0.12 -15.12 28.89
N GLN A 220 0.37 -16.37 28.52
CA GLN A 220 0.33 -16.82 27.12
C GLN A 220 -1.10 -16.86 26.60
N VAL A 221 -2.04 -17.30 27.41
CA VAL A 221 -3.49 -17.32 27.12
C VAL A 221 -3.99 -15.91 26.89
N GLU A 222 -3.62 -14.97 27.77
CA GLU A 222 -3.97 -13.56 27.64
C GLU A 222 -3.46 -12.98 26.33
N GLN A 223 -2.19 -13.19 26.00
CA GLN A 223 -1.60 -12.74 24.74
C GLN A 223 -2.36 -13.32 23.53
N ARG A 224 -2.61 -14.62 23.52
CA ARG A 224 -3.33 -15.28 22.42
C ARG A 224 -4.78 -14.83 22.30
N TYR A 225 -5.43 -14.57 23.44
CA TYR A 225 -6.78 -14.03 23.46
C TYR A 225 -6.83 -12.63 22.84
N ILE A 226 -5.88 -11.76 23.23
CA ILE A 226 -5.78 -10.42 22.68
C ILE A 226 -5.51 -10.47 21.17
N GLU A 227 -4.55 -11.28 20.73
CA GLU A 227 -4.24 -11.48 19.30
C GLU A 227 -5.49 -11.91 18.51
N GLN A 228 -6.26 -12.86 19.03
CA GLN A 228 -7.50 -13.28 18.40
C GLN A 228 -8.54 -12.16 18.36
N LYS A 229 -8.70 -11.42 19.45
CA LYS A 229 -9.65 -10.30 19.50
C LYS A 229 -9.25 -9.14 18.60
N VAL A 230 -7.97 -8.88 18.45
CA VAL A 230 -7.46 -7.92 17.48
C VAL A 230 -7.83 -8.38 16.07
N TYR A 231 -7.52 -9.61 15.70
CA TYR A 231 -7.87 -10.17 14.40
C TYR A 231 -9.39 -10.10 14.10
N GLU A 232 -10.24 -10.44 15.07
CA GLU A 232 -11.70 -10.36 14.94
C GLU A 232 -12.23 -8.93 14.73
N ASN A 233 -11.55 -7.92 15.28
CA ASN A 233 -11.99 -6.52 15.27
C ASN A 233 -11.25 -5.64 14.25
N GLU A 234 -10.14 -6.10 13.69
CA GLU A 234 -9.27 -5.32 12.79
C GLU A 234 -10.04 -4.77 11.59
N GLY A 235 -10.87 -5.59 10.96
CA GLY A 235 -11.65 -5.15 9.79
C GLY A 235 -12.61 -4.00 10.12
N ALA A 236 -13.32 -4.07 11.24
CA ALA A 236 -14.22 -3.01 11.68
C ALA A 236 -13.46 -1.74 12.10
N TRP A 237 -12.30 -1.90 12.71
CA TRP A 237 -11.42 -0.79 13.06
C TRP A 237 -10.87 -0.08 11.83
N LEU A 238 -10.40 -0.81 10.82
CA LEU A 238 -9.94 -0.25 9.56
C LEU A 238 -11.05 0.48 8.81
N GLU A 239 -12.29 -0.07 8.78
CA GLU A 239 -13.44 0.60 8.17
C GLU A 239 -13.75 1.93 8.87
N ASP A 240 -13.72 1.97 10.21
CA ASP A 240 -13.90 3.20 10.99
C ASP A 240 -12.81 4.23 10.68
N LEU A 241 -11.54 3.81 10.61
CA LEU A 241 -10.41 4.67 10.27
C LEU A 241 -10.49 5.17 8.84
N ARG A 242 -10.81 4.34 7.87
CA ARG A 242 -11.03 4.75 6.47
C ARG A 242 -12.05 5.89 6.36
N SER A 243 -13.09 5.87 7.20
CA SER A 243 -14.08 6.94 7.24
C SER A 243 -13.54 8.28 7.76
N LYS A 244 -12.50 8.24 8.59
CA LYS A 244 -11.87 9.41 9.24
C LYS A 244 -10.71 9.99 8.43
N TYR A 245 -10.05 9.17 7.62
CA TYR A 245 -8.91 9.59 6.81
C TYR A 245 -9.34 10.22 5.48
N LYS A 246 -8.56 11.19 5.03
CA LYS A 246 -8.71 11.72 3.67
C LYS A 246 -7.96 10.81 2.71
N ILE A 247 -8.63 9.82 2.17
CA ILE A 247 -8.07 8.86 1.22
C ILE A 247 -8.33 9.34 -0.21
N GLN A 248 -7.29 9.35 -1.04
CA GLN A 248 -7.40 9.59 -2.48
C GLN A 248 -6.94 8.35 -3.24
N ASN A 249 -7.90 7.53 -3.66
CA ASN A 249 -7.64 6.35 -4.48
C ASN A 249 -7.59 6.75 -5.97
N ASN A 250 -6.40 6.70 -6.57
CA ASN A 250 -6.18 7.08 -7.98
C ASN A 250 -6.27 5.89 -8.95
N VAL A 251 -6.45 4.68 -8.46
CA VAL A 251 -6.69 3.48 -9.28
C VAL A 251 -8.16 3.39 -9.65
N THR A 252 -9.04 3.53 -8.67
CA THR A 252 -10.49 3.51 -8.89
C THR A 252 -11.02 4.87 -9.36
N ASN A 253 -10.48 5.96 -8.83
CA ASN A 253 -10.83 7.32 -9.21
C ASN A 253 -9.70 7.91 -10.07
N LYS A 254 -9.73 7.64 -11.38
CA LYS A 254 -8.71 8.13 -12.30
C LYS A 254 -8.48 9.63 -12.11
N PRO A 255 -7.25 10.08 -11.80
CA PRO A 255 -6.97 11.49 -11.61
C PRO A 255 -7.23 12.25 -12.91
N LYS A 256 -7.73 13.50 -12.79
CA LYS A 256 -7.77 14.40 -13.94
C LYS A 256 -6.32 14.77 -14.28
N TYR A 257 -5.83 14.23 -15.38
CA TYR A 257 -4.47 14.48 -15.85
C TYR A 257 -4.24 15.97 -16.10
N GLY A 258 -3.05 16.48 -15.77
CA GLY A 258 -2.62 17.83 -16.14
C GLY A 258 -2.46 17.99 -17.66
N VAL A 259 -2.26 19.24 -18.13
CA VAL A 259 -2.19 19.57 -19.56
C VAL A 259 -1.20 18.71 -20.35
N LEU A 260 -0.06 18.34 -19.76
CA LEU A 260 0.97 17.49 -20.40
C LEU A 260 0.48 16.06 -20.65
N SER A 261 -0.21 15.46 -19.70
CA SER A 261 -0.76 14.11 -19.85
C SER A 261 -1.98 14.07 -20.76
N ALA A 262 -2.76 15.17 -20.81
CA ALA A 262 -3.83 15.32 -21.78
C ALA A 262 -3.28 15.36 -23.23
N THR A 263 -2.18 16.09 -23.47
CA THR A 263 -1.51 16.13 -24.80
C THR A 263 -0.93 14.78 -25.19
N ILE A 264 -0.31 14.05 -24.26
CA ILE A 264 0.20 12.69 -24.52
C ILE A 264 -0.94 11.73 -24.90
N ASN A 265 -2.09 11.81 -24.23
CA ASN A 265 -3.25 11.00 -24.55
C ASN A 265 -3.87 11.36 -25.89
N ILE A 266 -3.92 12.65 -26.26
CA ILE A 266 -4.37 13.08 -27.58
C ILE A 266 -3.45 12.52 -28.67
N VAL A 267 -2.13 12.62 -28.48
CA VAL A 267 -1.15 12.07 -29.42
C VAL A 267 -1.29 10.55 -29.55
N LYS A 268 -1.44 9.82 -28.45
CA LYS A 268 -1.69 8.37 -28.48
C LYS A 268 -2.96 8.00 -29.22
N ASN A 269 -4.05 8.74 -29.02
CA ASN A 269 -5.31 8.49 -29.72
C ASN A 269 -5.19 8.73 -31.22
N LEU A 270 -4.50 9.80 -31.63
CA LEU A 270 -4.23 10.09 -33.04
C LEU A 270 -3.39 9.00 -33.71
N PHE A 271 -2.38 8.43 -33.01
CA PHE A 271 -1.60 7.31 -33.53
C PHE A 271 -2.41 6.01 -33.61
N ASN A 272 -3.32 5.77 -32.68
CA ASN A 272 -4.18 4.60 -32.71
C ASN A 272 -5.25 4.69 -33.83
N GLU A 273 -5.82 5.87 -34.08
CA GLU A 273 -6.74 6.12 -35.20
C GLU A 273 -6.03 6.00 -36.54
N ALA A 274 -4.78 6.46 -36.68
CA ALA A 274 -4.01 6.31 -37.90
C ALA A 274 -3.73 4.82 -38.20
N ASN A 275 -3.38 4.01 -37.22
CA ASN A 275 -3.16 2.57 -37.37
C ASN A 275 -4.44 1.77 -37.65
N SER A 276 -5.58 2.19 -37.15
CA SER A 276 -6.87 1.51 -37.41
C SER A 276 -7.34 1.74 -38.84
N ASN A 277 -7.06 2.89 -39.42
CA ASN A 277 -7.43 3.23 -40.81
C ASN A 277 -6.52 2.53 -41.84
N GLU A 278 -5.28 2.14 -41.50
CA GLU A 278 -4.40 1.36 -42.41
C GLU A 278 -4.81 -0.12 -42.52
N ILE A 279 -5.59 -0.63 -41.58
CA ILE A 279 -6.02 -2.06 -41.56
C ILE A 279 -7.31 -2.26 -42.41
N GLU A 280 -8.11 -1.21 -42.58
CA GLU A 280 -9.38 -1.30 -43.31
C GLU A 280 -9.20 -1.26 -44.85
N ASP A 281 -8.02 -0.80 -45.37
CA ASP A 281 -7.76 -0.65 -46.79
C ASP A 281 -7.06 -1.85 -47.46
N THR A 282 -6.92 -2.97 -46.73
CA THR A 282 -6.27 -4.21 -47.25
C THR A 282 -7.19 -5.43 -47.24
N GLN A 283 -8.49 -5.29 -47.46
CA GLN A 283 -9.34 -6.44 -47.78
C GLN A 283 -9.25 -6.67 -49.32
N PRO A 284 -8.81 -7.86 -49.77
CA PRO A 284 -8.90 -8.18 -51.20
C PRO A 284 -10.36 -8.35 -51.58
N THR A 285 -10.82 -7.56 -52.53
CA THR A 285 -12.06 -7.80 -53.23
C THR A 285 -11.97 -9.15 -53.94
N GLU A 286 -12.60 -10.20 -53.36
CA GLU A 286 -12.94 -11.39 -54.13
C GLU A 286 -13.92 -10.98 -55.24
N SER A 287 -13.42 -10.98 -56.46
CA SER A 287 -14.25 -10.97 -57.66
C SER A 287 -14.51 -12.38 -58.11
N GLU A 288 -15.79 -12.70 -58.27
CA GLU A 288 -16.46 -13.78 -59.00
C GLU A 288 -15.62 -14.79 -59.79
#